data_dead52de25e797ca9d3e35bc6c246097
#
_entry.id   dead52de25e797ca9d3e35bc6c246097
#
_cell.length_a   1.000
_cell.length_b   1.000
_cell.length_c   1.000
_cell.angle_alpha   90.00
_cell.angle_beta   90.00
_cell.angle_gamma   90.00
#
_symmetry.space_group_name_H-M   'P 1'
#
loop_
_entity.id
_entity.type
_entity.pdbx_description
1 polymer ?
#
loop_
_entity_poly.entity_id
_entity_poly.type
_entity_poly.pdbx_seq_one_letter_code
_entity_poly.pdbx_strand_id
1 'polypeptide(L)'
;MNRNHSAKYLNRMALRCKMLCLLAVMGLCHLRAQDALPLQAVVDCEAVSCDTLFAYGHRTDTIDWLPVVWPSSFRMQQVNVLTDSLGILHPFWEKLRLMRAGDVSDTVRVVHVGDSHIRGHMLTDTVASLLRKVFTNMTYRDFGINGAFCISFTRKERVEAIAALKPDLLILSFGTNESHNYRYNTEVHYRQMDELVRMLRERLPDVPMMLTTPPGSYESKRRGRGRRTYTINPRTSAVVKNIIRFADANGLAVWDLYDIAGGVKRACLNWQEAGLMRPDHVHFMPAGYALQGELLYEAIVKTYNAYVEH
;
A
#
# COMPACT_ATOMS: atom_id res chain seq x y z
N MET A 1 -26.30 -13.26 -0.28
CA MET A 1 -26.86 -13.20 -1.64
C MET A 1 -25.95 -12.32 -2.48
N ASN A 2 -24.83 -12.83 -3.01
CA ASN A 2 -24.06 -12.10 -4.06
C ASN A 2 -22.88 -12.94 -4.62
N ARG A 3 -23.16 -14.17 -5.04
CA ARG A 3 -22.19 -14.99 -5.84
C ARG A 3 -22.46 -14.94 -7.35
N ASN A 4 -23.51 -14.24 -7.79
CA ASN A 4 -23.96 -14.26 -9.20
C ASN A 4 -23.46 -13.09 -10.08
N HIS A 5 -22.80 -12.08 -9.53
CA HIS A 5 -22.30 -10.96 -10.35
C HIS A 5 -20.90 -11.21 -10.93
N SER A 6 -20.03 -11.88 -10.20
CA SER A 6 -18.66 -12.16 -10.67
C SER A 6 -18.63 -13.16 -11.84
N ALA A 7 -19.46 -14.20 -11.79
CA ALA A 7 -19.55 -15.19 -12.85
C ALA A 7 -20.09 -14.61 -14.18
N LYS A 8 -20.97 -13.61 -14.11
CA LYS A 8 -21.51 -12.94 -15.32
C LYS A 8 -20.49 -12.01 -15.98
N TYR A 9 -19.56 -11.45 -15.21
CA TYR A 9 -18.50 -10.57 -15.74
C TYR A 9 -17.42 -11.39 -16.47
N LEU A 10 -16.98 -12.48 -15.88
CA LEU A 10 -16.00 -13.41 -16.47
C LEU A 10 -16.54 -14.05 -17.76
N ASN A 11 -17.82 -14.44 -17.80
CA ASN A 11 -18.43 -14.98 -19.01
C ASN A 11 -18.58 -13.92 -20.13
N ARG A 12 -18.78 -12.64 -19.81
CA ARG A 12 -18.82 -11.57 -20.82
C ARG A 12 -17.47 -11.24 -21.41
N MET A 13 -16.38 -11.28 -20.61
CA MET A 13 -15.01 -11.10 -21.11
C MET A 13 -14.56 -12.28 -21.97
N ALA A 14 -14.83 -13.52 -21.57
CA ALA A 14 -14.51 -14.71 -22.34
C ALA A 14 -15.28 -14.74 -23.69
N LEU A 15 -16.53 -14.25 -23.71
CA LEU A 15 -17.32 -14.18 -24.94
C LEU A 15 -16.80 -13.08 -25.89
N ARG A 16 -16.31 -11.96 -25.37
CA ARG A 16 -15.71 -10.88 -26.18
C ARG A 16 -14.36 -11.29 -26.78
N CYS A 17 -13.51 -12.01 -26.04
CA CYS A 17 -12.27 -12.57 -26.58
C CYS A 17 -12.54 -13.59 -27.70
N LYS A 18 -13.52 -14.49 -27.53
CA LYS A 18 -13.89 -15.45 -28.57
C LYS A 18 -14.45 -14.76 -29.83
N MET A 19 -15.22 -13.68 -29.70
CA MET A 19 -15.73 -12.92 -30.85
C MET A 19 -14.64 -12.12 -31.56
N LEU A 20 -13.63 -11.58 -30.87
CA LEU A 20 -12.48 -10.91 -31.50
C LEU A 20 -11.58 -11.89 -32.25
N CYS A 21 -11.36 -13.08 -31.73
CA CYS A 21 -10.62 -14.15 -32.46
C CYS A 21 -11.38 -14.65 -33.70
N LEU A 22 -12.72 -14.77 -33.65
CA LEU A 22 -13.53 -15.15 -34.81
C LEU A 22 -13.49 -14.10 -35.94
N LEU A 23 -13.51 -12.81 -35.58
CA LEU A 23 -13.44 -11.71 -36.56
C LEU A 23 -12.04 -11.58 -37.18
N ALA A 24 -10.97 -11.89 -36.44
CA ALA A 24 -9.62 -11.94 -36.99
C ALA A 24 -9.42 -13.10 -37.99
N VAL A 25 -10.06 -14.26 -37.76
CA VAL A 25 -10.00 -15.40 -38.64
C VAL A 25 -10.85 -15.18 -39.91
N MET A 26 -12.01 -14.52 -39.80
CA MET A 26 -12.83 -14.18 -40.97
C MET A 26 -12.24 -13.05 -41.83
N GLY A 27 -11.50 -12.11 -41.24
CA GLY A 27 -10.81 -11.04 -41.97
C GLY A 27 -9.63 -11.54 -42.82
N LEU A 28 -9.02 -12.66 -42.47
CA LEU A 28 -7.90 -13.27 -43.19
C LEU A 28 -8.35 -14.18 -44.35
N CYS A 29 -9.63 -14.60 -44.40
CA CYS A 29 -10.17 -15.42 -45.49
C CYS A 29 -10.63 -14.62 -46.72
N HIS A 30 -10.69 -13.28 -46.67
CA HIS A 30 -11.18 -12.46 -47.80
C HIS A 30 -10.09 -11.79 -48.63
N LEU A 31 -8.81 -12.10 -48.41
CA LEU A 31 -7.67 -11.47 -49.10
C LEU A 31 -6.78 -12.47 -49.87
N ARG A 32 -7.34 -13.58 -50.40
CA ARG A 32 -6.59 -14.44 -51.29
C ARG A 32 -7.47 -15.17 -52.28
N ALA A 33 -7.79 -14.46 -53.35
CA ALA A 33 -8.16 -15.10 -54.60
C ALA A 33 -7.45 -14.39 -55.77
N GLN A 34 -6.13 -14.49 -55.82
CA GLN A 34 -5.27 -14.26 -56.99
C GLN A 34 -3.83 -14.34 -56.52
N ASP A 35 -3.26 -15.53 -56.58
CA ASP A 35 -1.88 -15.86 -56.93
C ASP A 35 -1.57 -17.25 -56.40
N ALA A 36 -1.47 -18.17 -57.35
CA ALA A 36 -1.11 -19.56 -57.09
C ALA A 36 0.39 -19.66 -56.77
N LEU A 37 0.73 -20.01 -55.56
CA LEU A 37 2.03 -20.52 -55.14
C LEU A 37 1.90 -21.95 -54.62
N PRO A 38 2.95 -22.80 -54.79
CA PRO A 38 2.82 -24.25 -54.73
C PRO A 38 2.50 -24.81 -53.35
N LEU A 39 1.77 -25.92 -53.36
CA LEU A 39 1.15 -26.64 -52.23
C LEU A 39 2.12 -27.26 -51.22
N GLN A 40 3.37 -26.81 -51.12
CA GLN A 40 4.39 -27.41 -50.25
C GLN A 40 4.82 -26.58 -49.04
N ALA A 41 4.19 -25.42 -48.84
CA ALA A 41 4.48 -24.52 -47.71
C ALA A 41 3.37 -24.48 -46.66
N VAL A 42 2.46 -25.46 -46.60
CA VAL A 42 1.29 -25.48 -45.72
C VAL A 42 1.37 -26.62 -44.69
N VAL A 43 2.52 -27.20 -44.44
CA VAL A 43 2.64 -28.34 -43.51
C VAL A 43 3.63 -28.04 -42.37
N ASP A 44 3.78 -26.83 -41.89
CA ASP A 44 4.48 -26.58 -40.64
C ASP A 44 3.81 -25.50 -39.78
N CYS A 45 2.48 -25.47 -39.79
CA CYS A 45 1.75 -24.91 -38.65
C CYS A 45 1.50 -26.06 -37.67
N GLU A 46 2.57 -26.67 -37.17
CA GLU A 46 2.48 -27.49 -35.98
C GLU A 46 1.92 -26.65 -34.87
N ALA A 47 0.86 -27.17 -34.28
CA ALA A 47 0.16 -26.69 -33.12
C ALA A 47 1.15 -26.06 -32.14
N VAL A 48 1.23 -24.73 -32.13
CA VAL A 48 1.68 -24.04 -30.92
C VAL A 48 0.61 -24.39 -29.92
N SER A 49 0.88 -25.45 -29.16
CA SER A 49 0.04 -25.88 -28.04
C SER A 49 -0.25 -24.65 -27.21
N CYS A 50 -1.51 -24.46 -26.85
CA CYS A 50 -1.95 -23.41 -25.93
C CYS A 50 -1.14 -23.48 -24.60
N ASP A 51 -0.55 -24.65 -24.33
CA ASP A 51 0.33 -24.90 -23.18
C ASP A 51 1.70 -24.21 -23.30
N THR A 52 2.17 -23.90 -24.51
CA THR A 52 3.43 -23.13 -24.67
C THR A 52 3.26 -21.62 -24.45
N LEU A 53 2.06 -21.10 -24.54
CA LEU A 53 1.77 -19.71 -24.15
C LEU A 53 1.61 -19.56 -22.62
N PHE A 54 1.39 -20.66 -21.90
CA PHE A 54 1.36 -20.70 -20.43
C PHE A 54 2.64 -21.27 -19.81
N ALA A 55 3.61 -21.70 -20.61
CA ALA A 55 4.91 -22.19 -20.16
C ALA A 55 5.99 -21.10 -20.02
N TYR A 56 5.61 -19.82 -19.93
CA TYR A 56 6.37 -18.92 -19.09
C TYR A 56 6.08 -19.38 -17.66
N GLY A 57 6.84 -20.37 -17.24
CA GLY A 57 6.84 -20.79 -15.86
C GLY A 57 6.90 -19.54 -15.00
N HIS A 58 5.90 -19.37 -14.14
CA HIS A 58 6.00 -18.44 -13.04
C HIS A 58 7.31 -18.78 -12.33
N ARG A 59 8.41 -18.12 -12.70
CA ARG A 59 9.53 -17.98 -11.79
C ARG A 59 8.86 -17.37 -10.57
N THR A 60 8.74 -18.16 -9.52
CA THR A 60 8.37 -17.67 -8.21
C THR A 60 9.48 -16.70 -7.82
N ASP A 61 9.32 -15.45 -8.25
CA ASP A 61 10.27 -14.36 -7.97
C ASP A 61 9.98 -13.81 -6.57
N THR A 62 9.66 -14.75 -5.67
CA THR A 62 9.45 -14.48 -4.27
C THR A 62 10.74 -14.00 -3.63
N ILE A 63 10.58 -13.21 -2.60
CA ILE A 63 11.66 -12.66 -1.80
C ILE A 63 11.76 -13.47 -0.52
N ASP A 64 12.95 -14.01 -0.23
CA ASP A 64 13.24 -14.57 1.07
C ASP A 64 13.28 -13.45 2.11
N TRP A 65 12.56 -13.62 3.20
CA TRP A 65 12.49 -12.66 4.27
C TRP A 65 12.44 -13.37 5.64
N LEU A 66 12.93 -12.70 6.67
CA LEU A 66 12.84 -13.19 8.03
C LEU A 66 11.69 -12.46 8.75
N PRO A 67 10.84 -13.19 9.49
CA PRO A 67 9.81 -12.57 10.30
C PRO A 67 10.37 -11.55 11.29
N VAL A 68 9.70 -10.44 11.43
CA VAL A 68 10.07 -9.42 12.42
C VAL A 68 9.95 -10.01 13.82
N VAL A 69 11.01 -9.86 14.61
CA VAL A 69 11.04 -10.33 15.99
C VAL A 69 10.41 -9.28 16.89
N TRP A 70 9.24 -9.60 17.42
CA TRP A 70 8.54 -8.75 18.37
C TRP A 70 9.23 -8.73 19.75
N PRO A 71 9.29 -7.59 20.44
CA PRO A 71 9.70 -7.56 21.83
C PRO A 71 8.87 -8.50 22.69
N SER A 72 9.49 -9.20 23.63
CA SER A 72 8.84 -10.23 24.46
C SER A 72 7.67 -9.69 25.31
N SER A 73 7.60 -8.38 25.53
CA SER A 73 6.51 -7.70 26.24
C SER A 73 5.24 -7.51 25.41
N PHE A 74 5.35 -7.56 24.06
CA PHE A 74 4.18 -7.40 23.20
C PHE A 74 3.18 -8.54 23.41
N ARG A 75 1.89 -8.22 23.39
CA ARG A 75 0.77 -9.14 23.55
C ARG A 75 -0.32 -8.82 22.55
N MET A 76 -1.06 -9.83 22.11
CA MET A 76 -2.23 -9.70 21.23
C MET A 76 -1.91 -9.01 19.88
N GLN A 77 -0.70 -9.20 19.37
CA GLN A 77 -0.35 -8.74 18.01
C GLN A 77 -1.24 -9.46 17.00
N GLN A 78 -1.58 -8.76 15.93
CA GLN A 78 -2.27 -9.35 14.80
C GLN A 78 -1.29 -9.68 13.67
N VAL A 79 -1.80 -10.40 12.68
CA VAL A 79 -0.99 -10.73 11.49
C VAL A 79 -0.61 -9.45 10.77
N ASN A 80 0.69 -9.30 10.50
CA ASN A 80 1.23 -8.13 9.80
C ASN A 80 1.08 -8.32 8.29
N VAL A 81 0.06 -7.70 7.70
CA VAL A 81 -0.25 -7.73 6.26
C VAL A 81 -0.82 -6.39 5.81
N LEU A 82 -0.77 -6.13 4.50
CA LEU A 82 -1.53 -5.05 3.87
C LEU A 82 -2.93 -5.56 3.52
N THR A 83 -3.94 -4.73 3.73
CA THR A 83 -5.30 -4.97 3.23
C THR A 83 -5.47 -4.23 1.91
N ASP A 84 -5.72 -4.98 0.85
CA ASP A 84 -5.97 -4.47 -0.51
C ASP A 84 -7.08 -5.29 -1.17
N SER A 85 -8.32 -5.05 -0.76
CA SER A 85 -9.49 -5.85 -1.15
C SER A 85 -9.82 -5.76 -2.64
N LEU A 86 -9.36 -4.72 -3.33
CA LEU A 86 -9.63 -4.46 -4.74
C LEU A 86 -8.42 -4.71 -5.65
N GLY A 87 -7.27 -5.07 -5.09
CA GLY A 87 -6.02 -5.27 -5.84
C GLY A 87 -5.47 -3.98 -6.47
N ILE A 88 -5.70 -2.84 -5.82
CA ILE A 88 -5.26 -1.55 -6.36
C ILE A 88 -3.75 -1.40 -6.40
N LEU A 89 -3.03 -2.18 -5.59
CA LEU A 89 -1.57 -2.22 -5.57
C LEU A 89 -0.98 -3.13 -6.68
N HIS A 90 -1.79 -3.87 -7.44
CA HIS A 90 -1.29 -4.77 -8.50
C HIS A 90 -0.37 -4.07 -9.52
N PRO A 91 -0.64 -2.84 -10.02
CA PRO A 91 0.28 -2.17 -10.93
C PRO A 91 1.66 -1.90 -10.30
N PHE A 92 1.70 -1.62 -9.00
CA PHE A 92 2.94 -1.43 -8.26
C PHE A 92 3.70 -2.75 -8.09
N TRP A 93 3.01 -3.85 -7.73
CA TRP A 93 3.62 -5.17 -7.62
C TRP A 93 4.16 -5.66 -8.95
N GLU A 94 3.42 -5.47 -10.03
CA GLU A 94 3.85 -5.85 -11.37
C GLU A 94 5.10 -5.08 -11.80
N LYS A 95 5.16 -3.77 -11.51
CA LYS A 95 6.36 -2.99 -11.81
C LYS A 95 7.58 -3.47 -11.01
N LEU A 96 7.40 -3.86 -9.75
CA LEU A 96 8.46 -4.46 -8.95
C LEU A 96 8.90 -5.82 -9.52
N ARG A 97 7.97 -6.66 -9.93
CA ARG A 97 8.25 -7.96 -10.54
C ARG A 97 9.05 -7.81 -11.84
N LEU A 98 8.61 -6.94 -12.74
CA LEU A 98 9.31 -6.66 -13.99
C LEU A 98 10.72 -6.08 -13.76
N MET A 99 10.87 -5.22 -12.76
CA MET A 99 12.18 -4.68 -12.38
C MET A 99 13.12 -5.80 -11.88
N ARG A 100 12.63 -6.73 -11.06
CA ARG A 100 13.42 -7.89 -10.59
C ARG A 100 13.78 -8.86 -11.71
N ALA A 101 12.87 -9.03 -12.67
CA ALA A 101 13.12 -9.84 -13.87
C ALA A 101 14.15 -9.20 -14.82
N GLY A 102 14.46 -7.92 -14.64
CA GLY A 102 15.32 -7.16 -15.56
C GLY A 102 14.60 -6.65 -16.82
N ASP A 103 13.27 -6.78 -16.85
CA ASP A 103 12.45 -6.40 -18.02
C ASP A 103 12.20 -4.88 -18.08
N VAL A 104 12.39 -4.17 -16.95
CA VAL A 104 12.20 -2.73 -16.83
C VAL A 104 13.43 -2.10 -16.18
N SER A 105 14.00 -1.10 -16.86
CA SER A 105 15.15 -0.33 -16.36
C SER A 105 14.73 0.89 -15.54
N ASP A 106 13.44 1.25 -15.54
CA ASP A 106 12.93 2.42 -14.84
C ASP A 106 13.01 2.25 -13.33
N THR A 107 13.35 3.35 -12.65
CA THR A 107 13.34 3.41 -11.19
C THR A 107 11.92 3.34 -10.64
N VAL A 108 11.67 2.44 -9.69
CA VAL A 108 10.42 2.41 -8.92
C VAL A 108 10.49 3.47 -7.81
N ARG A 109 9.46 4.29 -7.69
CA ARG A 109 9.41 5.44 -6.77
C ARG A 109 8.30 5.27 -5.75
N VAL A 110 8.67 5.19 -4.49
CA VAL A 110 7.73 5.23 -3.36
C VAL A 110 7.82 6.60 -2.72
N VAL A 111 6.68 7.24 -2.52
CA VAL A 111 6.58 8.51 -1.78
C VAL A 111 5.71 8.29 -0.54
N HIS A 112 6.25 8.63 0.63
CA HIS A 112 5.60 8.45 1.93
C HIS A 112 5.32 9.81 2.56
N VAL A 113 4.08 10.21 2.59
CA VAL A 113 3.60 11.50 3.10
C VAL A 113 3.03 11.32 4.50
N GLY A 114 3.33 12.25 5.41
CA GLY A 114 2.77 12.13 6.76
C GLY A 114 3.12 13.26 7.71
N ASP A 115 2.94 13.00 8.99
CA ASP A 115 3.16 13.94 10.09
C ASP A 115 4.59 13.87 10.67
N SER A 116 4.74 14.14 11.96
CA SER A 116 6.03 14.11 12.67
C SER A 116 6.66 12.71 12.74
N HIS A 117 5.88 11.64 12.64
CA HIS A 117 6.40 10.28 12.62
C HIS A 117 7.18 10.01 11.32
N ILE A 118 6.72 10.59 10.21
CA ILE A 118 7.40 10.50 8.92
C ILE A 118 8.52 11.53 8.81
N ARG A 119 8.31 12.77 9.33
CA ARG A 119 9.33 13.85 9.33
C ARG A 119 10.62 13.48 10.05
N GLY A 120 10.55 12.56 11.00
CA GLY A 120 11.70 12.05 11.74
C GLY A 120 12.66 11.17 10.94
N HIS A 121 12.28 10.74 9.76
CA HIS A 121 13.02 9.88 8.80
C HIS A 121 13.32 8.46 9.30
N MET A 122 13.39 8.19 10.60
CA MET A 122 13.85 6.90 11.15
C MET A 122 13.03 5.69 10.67
N LEU A 123 11.70 5.83 10.61
CA LEU A 123 10.82 4.78 10.06
C LEU A 123 11.08 4.60 8.57
N THR A 124 11.06 5.70 7.82
CA THR A 124 11.16 5.69 6.36
C THR A 124 12.55 5.28 5.88
N ASP A 125 13.61 5.66 6.59
CA ASP A 125 14.97 5.21 6.30
C ASP A 125 15.14 3.70 6.50
N THR A 126 14.50 3.15 7.56
CA THR A 126 14.51 1.69 7.79
C THR A 126 13.81 0.95 6.66
N VAL A 127 12.59 1.35 6.29
CA VAL A 127 11.86 0.75 5.16
C VAL A 127 12.66 0.86 3.87
N ALA A 128 13.17 2.06 3.57
CA ALA A 128 13.95 2.34 2.37
C ALA A 128 15.21 1.47 2.28
N SER A 129 15.94 1.34 3.40
CA SER A 129 17.14 0.51 3.47
C SER A 129 16.84 -0.96 3.20
N LEU A 130 15.77 -1.50 3.79
CA LEU A 130 15.38 -2.89 3.64
C LEU A 130 14.84 -3.17 2.23
N LEU A 131 13.97 -2.32 1.70
CA LEU A 131 13.43 -2.49 0.35
C LEU A 131 14.52 -2.44 -0.73
N ARG A 132 15.52 -1.55 -0.60
CA ARG A 132 16.63 -1.47 -1.56
C ARG A 132 17.52 -2.71 -1.60
N LYS A 133 17.54 -3.55 -0.56
CA LYS A 133 18.27 -4.83 -0.57
C LYS A 133 17.64 -5.85 -1.50
N VAL A 134 16.32 -5.78 -1.69
CA VAL A 134 15.55 -6.74 -2.48
C VAL A 134 15.05 -6.16 -3.81
N PHE A 135 14.93 -4.83 -3.90
CA PHE A 135 14.54 -4.09 -5.08
C PHE A 135 15.61 -3.04 -5.41
N THR A 136 16.59 -3.40 -6.22
CA THR A 136 17.83 -2.63 -6.41
C THR A 136 17.64 -1.27 -7.08
N ASN A 137 16.64 -1.13 -7.97
CA ASN A 137 16.36 0.13 -8.67
C ASN A 137 15.12 0.82 -8.09
N MET A 138 15.15 1.11 -6.79
CA MET A 138 14.05 1.76 -6.07
C MET A 138 14.49 3.03 -5.36
N THR A 139 13.65 4.06 -5.41
CA THR A 139 13.75 5.25 -4.56
C THR A 139 12.59 5.29 -3.58
N TYR A 140 12.90 5.68 -2.35
CA TYR A 140 11.92 5.92 -1.31
C TYR A 140 12.12 7.35 -0.80
N ARG A 141 11.11 8.19 -0.93
CA ARG A 141 11.13 9.59 -0.52
C ARG A 141 10.05 9.83 0.50
N ASP A 142 10.39 10.49 1.58
CA ASP A 142 9.44 10.92 2.58
C ASP A 142 9.11 12.42 2.46
N PHE A 143 7.90 12.78 2.88
CA PHE A 143 7.38 14.13 2.89
C PHE A 143 6.60 14.37 4.18
N GLY A 144 7.32 14.48 5.29
CA GLY A 144 6.74 14.64 6.64
C GLY A 144 6.73 16.09 7.10
N ILE A 145 5.68 16.48 7.84
CA ILE A 145 5.56 17.82 8.47
C ILE A 145 5.15 17.64 9.92
N ASN A 146 5.92 18.25 10.86
CA ASN A 146 5.60 18.19 12.28
C ASN A 146 4.20 18.77 12.59
N GLY A 147 3.40 18.03 13.34
CA GLY A 147 2.05 18.45 13.74
C GLY A 147 1.03 18.48 12.61
N ALA A 148 1.35 17.94 11.42
CA ALA A 148 0.44 17.97 10.30
C ALA A 148 -0.77 17.04 10.51
N PHE A 149 -1.92 17.52 10.07
CA PHE A 149 -3.13 16.78 9.80
C PHE A 149 -3.15 16.42 8.30
N CYS A 150 -3.98 15.47 7.89
CA CYS A 150 -4.13 15.15 6.46
C CYS A 150 -4.51 16.41 5.65
N ILE A 151 -5.41 17.25 6.13
CA ILE A 151 -5.81 18.52 5.50
C ILE A 151 -4.63 19.50 5.34
N SER A 152 -3.56 19.36 6.10
CA SER A 152 -2.39 20.22 5.94
C SER A 152 -1.73 20.05 4.58
N PHE A 153 -1.96 18.92 3.90
CA PHE A 153 -1.37 18.61 2.62
C PHE A 153 -2.25 18.98 1.41
N THR A 154 -3.44 19.55 1.61
CA THR A 154 -4.31 20.01 0.51
C THR A 154 -3.85 21.36 -0.08
N ARG A 155 -2.77 21.96 0.42
CA ARG A 155 -2.18 23.14 -0.20
C ARG A 155 -1.63 22.76 -1.59
N LYS A 156 -1.99 23.55 -2.61
CA LYS A 156 -1.62 23.31 -4.02
C LYS A 156 -0.12 23.03 -4.18
N GLU A 157 0.73 23.83 -3.55
CA GLU A 157 2.19 23.71 -3.65
C GLU A 157 2.69 22.36 -3.10
N ARG A 158 2.03 21.80 -2.08
CA ARG A 158 2.38 20.50 -1.50
C ARG A 158 1.94 19.35 -2.40
N VAL A 159 0.72 19.44 -2.95
CA VAL A 159 0.22 18.46 -3.91
C VAL A 159 1.10 18.42 -5.16
N GLU A 160 1.46 19.59 -5.70
CA GLU A 160 2.36 19.70 -6.85
C GLU A 160 3.77 19.15 -6.53
N ALA A 161 4.31 19.42 -5.33
CA ALA A 161 5.61 18.90 -4.93
C ALA A 161 5.60 17.36 -4.80
N ILE A 162 4.52 16.76 -4.28
CA ILE A 162 4.33 15.31 -4.22
C ILE A 162 4.23 14.74 -5.65
N ALA A 163 3.40 15.33 -6.49
CA ALA A 163 3.18 14.88 -7.87
C ALA A 163 4.46 14.96 -8.72
N ALA A 164 5.29 16.00 -8.50
CA ALA A 164 6.57 16.15 -9.20
C ALA A 164 7.56 15.01 -8.93
N LEU A 165 7.41 14.27 -7.83
CA LEU A 165 8.21 13.08 -7.53
C LEU A 165 7.83 11.86 -8.38
N LYS A 166 6.71 11.91 -9.10
CA LYS A 166 6.20 10.85 -9.99
C LYS A 166 6.18 9.48 -9.29
N PRO A 167 5.47 9.33 -8.16
CA PRO A 167 5.44 8.08 -7.42
C PRO A 167 4.78 6.95 -8.22
N ASP A 168 5.25 5.73 -8.00
CA ASP A 168 4.60 4.49 -8.42
C ASP A 168 3.75 3.90 -7.28
N LEU A 169 4.01 4.33 -6.04
CA LEU A 169 3.19 4.10 -4.85
C LEU A 169 3.23 5.35 -3.96
N LEU A 170 2.06 5.78 -3.52
CA LEU A 170 1.90 6.87 -2.55
C LEU A 170 1.36 6.32 -1.23
N ILE A 171 2.13 6.51 -0.15
CA ILE A 171 1.75 6.13 1.22
C ILE A 171 1.35 7.38 1.98
N LEU A 172 0.20 7.36 2.66
CA LEU A 172 -0.33 8.48 3.44
C LEU A 172 -0.47 8.06 4.91
N SER A 173 0.35 8.64 5.79
CA SER A 173 0.44 8.29 7.21
C SER A 173 0.03 9.47 8.08
N PHE A 174 -1.25 9.47 8.48
CA PHE A 174 -1.87 10.49 9.32
C PHE A 174 -2.69 9.83 10.44
N GLY A 175 -3.23 10.63 11.34
CA GLY A 175 -4.16 10.16 12.37
C GLY A 175 -3.68 10.45 13.79
N THR A 176 -2.39 10.57 14.04
CA THR A 176 -1.88 10.91 15.38
C THR A 176 -2.37 12.29 15.82
N ASN A 177 -2.17 13.32 14.99
CA ASN A 177 -2.59 14.68 15.33
C ASN A 177 -4.11 14.84 15.34
N GLU A 178 -4.80 14.18 14.42
CA GLU A 178 -6.27 14.11 14.40
C GLU A 178 -6.79 13.56 15.73
N SER A 179 -6.18 12.47 16.25
CA SER A 179 -6.59 11.88 17.53
C SER A 179 -6.31 12.79 18.74
N HIS A 180 -5.32 13.68 18.64
CA HIS A 180 -5.01 14.66 19.68
C HIS A 180 -5.90 15.90 19.64
N ASN A 181 -6.74 16.05 18.63
CA ASN A 181 -7.73 17.12 18.60
C ASN A 181 -8.90 16.78 19.54
N TYR A 182 -9.07 17.55 20.61
CA TYR A 182 -10.17 17.37 21.57
C TYR A 182 -11.56 17.54 20.96
N ARG A 183 -11.64 18.23 19.81
CA ARG A 183 -12.87 18.40 19.04
C ARG A 183 -12.91 17.48 17.83
N TYR A 184 -12.22 16.33 17.92
CA TYR A 184 -12.24 15.36 16.82
C TYR A 184 -13.66 15.03 16.40
N ASN A 185 -13.89 15.11 15.08
CA ASN A 185 -15.16 14.78 14.46
C ASN A 185 -14.87 13.87 13.26
N THR A 186 -15.48 12.69 13.25
CA THR A 186 -15.26 11.64 12.25
C THR A 186 -15.61 12.12 10.83
N GLU A 187 -16.75 12.83 10.66
CA GLU A 187 -17.19 13.28 9.34
C GLU A 187 -16.34 14.45 8.80
N VAL A 188 -15.84 15.29 9.69
CA VAL A 188 -14.88 16.35 9.30
C VAL A 188 -13.57 15.70 8.84
N HIS A 189 -13.04 14.76 9.60
CA HIS A 189 -11.82 14.04 9.23
C HIS A 189 -12.00 13.25 7.92
N TYR A 190 -13.14 12.58 7.73
CA TYR A 190 -13.46 11.89 6.49
C TYR A 190 -13.37 12.84 5.28
N ARG A 191 -14.05 13.99 5.36
CA ARG A 191 -14.01 14.99 4.27
C ARG A 191 -12.63 15.56 4.02
N GLN A 192 -11.81 15.70 5.07
CA GLN A 192 -10.42 16.17 4.93
C GLN A 192 -9.53 15.14 4.21
N MET A 193 -9.72 13.86 4.49
CA MET A 193 -9.04 12.78 3.74
C MET A 193 -9.52 12.74 2.29
N ASP A 194 -10.83 12.88 2.08
CA ASP A 194 -11.42 12.89 0.74
C ASP A 194 -10.87 14.04 -0.12
N GLU A 195 -10.80 15.25 0.44
CA GLU A 195 -10.22 16.41 -0.24
C GLU A 195 -8.76 16.16 -0.63
N LEU A 196 -7.95 15.63 0.29
CA LEU A 196 -6.54 15.32 0.02
C LEU A 196 -6.39 14.28 -1.09
N VAL A 197 -7.11 13.16 -0.97
CA VAL A 197 -7.03 12.07 -1.96
C VAL A 197 -7.53 12.51 -3.32
N ARG A 198 -8.62 13.29 -3.37
CA ARG A 198 -9.14 13.86 -4.63
C ARG A 198 -8.10 14.75 -5.31
N MET A 199 -7.47 15.68 -4.58
CA MET A 199 -6.44 16.57 -5.13
C MET A 199 -5.21 15.80 -5.62
N LEU A 200 -4.82 14.74 -4.92
CA LEU A 200 -3.73 13.87 -5.34
C LEU A 200 -4.10 13.07 -6.59
N ARG A 201 -5.31 12.49 -6.66
CA ARG A 201 -5.80 11.76 -7.84
C ARG A 201 -5.92 12.64 -9.09
N GLU A 202 -6.24 13.92 -8.95
CA GLU A 202 -6.24 14.87 -10.07
C GLU A 202 -4.86 15.05 -10.72
N ARG A 203 -3.78 14.84 -9.97
CA ARG A 203 -2.39 14.93 -10.46
C ARG A 203 -1.75 13.58 -10.75
N LEU A 204 -2.23 12.54 -10.09
CA LEU A 204 -1.68 11.19 -10.06
C LEU A 204 -2.82 10.18 -10.24
N PRO A 205 -3.54 10.19 -11.39
CA PRO A 205 -4.77 9.40 -11.57
C PRO A 205 -4.53 7.89 -11.48
N ASP A 206 -3.37 7.41 -11.94
CA ASP A 206 -3.06 5.98 -12.05
C ASP A 206 -2.16 5.48 -10.91
N VAL A 207 -1.81 6.34 -9.95
CA VAL A 207 -0.92 5.98 -8.86
C VAL A 207 -1.71 5.33 -7.72
N PRO A 208 -1.41 4.08 -7.37
CA PRO A 208 -2.01 3.43 -6.21
C PRO A 208 -1.65 4.16 -4.92
N MET A 209 -2.64 4.25 -4.02
CA MET A 209 -2.47 4.91 -2.73
C MET A 209 -2.77 3.95 -1.60
N MET A 210 -1.95 4.00 -0.55
CA MET A 210 -2.10 3.24 0.66
C MET A 210 -2.17 4.18 1.87
N LEU A 211 -3.12 3.94 2.76
CA LEU A 211 -3.20 4.61 4.06
C LEU A 211 -2.50 3.77 5.13
N THR A 212 -1.96 4.43 6.15
CA THR A 212 -1.53 3.74 7.37
C THR A 212 -2.31 4.26 8.56
N THR A 213 -2.59 3.40 9.54
CA THR A 213 -3.17 3.85 10.80
C THR A 213 -2.09 4.30 11.77
N PRO A 214 -2.38 5.26 12.68
CA PRO A 214 -1.42 5.69 13.69
C PRO A 214 -1.08 4.57 14.68
N PRO A 215 0.16 4.49 15.19
CA PRO A 215 0.58 3.40 16.08
C PRO A 215 -0.09 3.40 17.46
N GLY A 216 -0.81 4.48 17.80
CA GLY A 216 -1.35 4.72 19.12
C GLY A 216 -0.50 5.71 19.92
N SER A 217 -1.14 6.41 20.84
CA SER A 217 -0.49 7.43 21.67
C SER A 217 -1.23 7.64 22.98
N TYR A 218 -0.60 8.36 23.90
CA TYR A 218 -1.22 8.80 25.14
C TYR A 218 -1.52 10.29 25.09
N GLU A 219 -2.59 10.70 25.72
CA GLU A 219 -2.83 12.12 26.02
C GLU A 219 -2.31 12.47 27.41
N SER A 220 -1.71 13.65 27.55
CA SER A 220 -1.25 14.14 28.82
C SER A 220 -2.31 15.02 29.49
N LYS A 221 -2.59 14.78 30.77
CA LYS A 221 -3.43 15.65 31.62
C LYS A 221 -2.58 16.27 32.73
N ARG A 222 -2.70 17.57 32.90
CA ARG A 222 -2.08 18.27 33.99
C ARG A 222 -3.15 18.81 34.94
N ARG A 223 -3.14 18.36 36.19
CA ARG A 223 -4.01 18.90 37.24
C ARG A 223 -3.24 19.96 38.04
N GLY A 224 -3.56 21.22 37.77
CA GLY A 224 -2.94 22.36 38.49
C GLY A 224 -1.41 22.42 38.32
N ARG A 225 -0.67 22.63 39.44
CA ARG A 225 0.82 22.61 39.45
C ARG A 225 1.42 21.22 39.60
N GLY A 226 0.58 20.16 39.60
CA GLY A 226 1.01 18.78 39.79
C GLY A 226 1.76 18.18 38.60
N ARG A 227 2.27 16.95 38.81
CA ARG A 227 2.92 16.14 37.79
C ARG A 227 1.93 15.83 36.64
N ARG A 228 2.43 15.78 35.39
CA ARG A 228 1.66 15.29 34.25
C ARG A 228 1.33 13.81 34.44
N THR A 229 0.10 13.44 34.18
CA THR A 229 -0.34 12.06 34.07
C THR A 229 -0.65 11.76 32.61
N TYR A 230 -0.40 10.53 32.22
CA TYR A 230 -0.64 10.05 30.84
C TYR A 230 -1.72 9.00 30.87
N THR A 231 -2.66 9.09 29.94
CA THR A 231 -3.72 8.09 29.72
C THR A 231 -3.77 7.77 28.24
N ILE A 232 -4.10 6.52 27.88
CA ILE A 232 -4.26 6.14 26.47
C ILE A 232 -5.25 7.12 25.82
N ASN A 233 -4.89 7.63 24.64
CA ASN A 233 -5.74 8.56 23.91
C ASN A 233 -7.02 7.84 23.44
N PRO A 234 -8.19 8.20 23.97
CA PRO A 234 -9.44 7.47 23.68
C PRO A 234 -9.94 7.69 22.24
N ARG A 235 -9.45 8.74 21.56
CA ARG A 235 -9.89 9.08 20.21
C ARG A 235 -9.14 8.32 19.13
N THR A 236 -7.98 7.72 19.43
CA THR A 236 -7.18 6.98 18.45
C THR A 236 -7.99 5.89 17.76
N SER A 237 -8.77 5.11 18.51
CA SER A 237 -9.58 4.04 17.91
C SER A 237 -10.68 4.55 16.98
N ALA A 238 -11.24 5.72 17.24
CA ALA A 238 -12.22 6.35 16.34
C ALA A 238 -11.55 6.87 15.06
N VAL A 239 -10.34 7.43 15.17
CA VAL A 239 -9.53 7.83 14.01
C VAL A 239 -9.18 6.63 13.15
N VAL A 240 -8.68 5.54 13.73
CA VAL A 240 -8.34 4.30 13.03
C VAL A 240 -9.54 3.75 12.27
N LYS A 241 -10.69 3.59 12.93
CA LYS A 241 -11.93 3.13 12.28
C LYS A 241 -12.34 4.01 11.12
N ASN A 242 -12.14 5.32 11.24
CA ASN A 242 -12.49 6.27 10.19
C ASN A 242 -11.52 6.17 8.99
N ILE A 243 -10.23 5.97 9.22
CA ILE A 243 -9.24 5.73 8.16
C ILE A 243 -9.60 4.47 7.37
N ILE A 244 -9.90 3.36 8.07
CA ILE A 244 -10.28 2.10 7.43
C ILE A 244 -11.58 2.27 6.63
N ARG A 245 -12.63 2.86 7.24
CA ARG A 245 -13.90 3.17 6.55
C ARG A 245 -13.68 3.99 5.28
N PHE A 246 -12.82 5.01 5.37
CA PHE A 246 -12.52 5.85 4.23
C PHE A 246 -11.78 5.09 3.13
N ALA A 247 -10.80 4.27 3.51
CA ALA A 247 -10.05 3.46 2.55
C ALA A 247 -10.94 2.47 1.80
N ASP A 248 -11.80 1.74 2.52
CA ASP A 248 -12.76 0.80 1.94
C ASP A 248 -13.72 1.50 0.96
N ALA A 249 -14.25 2.66 1.34
CA ALA A 249 -15.20 3.41 0.52
C ALA A 249 -14.55 4.01 -0.74
N ASN A 250 -13.25 4.27 -0.71
CA ASN A 250 -12.52 4.95 -1.79
C ASN A 250 -11.56 4.02 -2.56
N GLY A 251 -11.57 2.72 -2.30
CA GLY A 251 -10.70 1.75 -2.94
C GLY A 251 -9.23 2.08 -2.74
N LEU A 252 -8.81 2.19 -1.47
CA LEU A 252 -7.43 2.41 -1.07
C LEU A 252 -6.93 1.21 -0.28
N ALA A 253 -5.65 0.89 -0.41
CA ALA A 253 -5.03 -0.11 0.45
C ALA A 253 -4.78 0.45 1.86
N VAL A 254 -4.66 -0.44 2.86
CA VAL A 254 -4.41 -0.05 4.25
C VAL A 254 -3.34 -0.93 4.88
N TRP A 255 -2.44 -0.29 5.63
CA TRP A 255 -1.62 -0.94 6.63
C TRP A 255 -2.10 -0.53 8.03
N ASP A 256 -2.79 -1.44 8.73
CA ASP A 256 -3.36 -1.14 10.04
C ASP A 256 -2.37 -1.43 11.16
N LEU A 257 -1.36 -0.56 11.31
CA LEU A 257 -0.33 -0.67 12.36
C LEU A 257 -0.95 -0.69 13.76
N TYR A 258 -2.08 -0.01 13.98
CA TYR A 258 -2.72 0.01 15.30
C TYR A 258 -3.22 -1.38 15.70
N ASP A 259 -3.92 -2.06 14.80
CA ASP A 259 -4.43 -3.41 15.08
C ASP A 259 -3.28 -4.43 15.13
N ILE A 260 -2.34 -4.36 14.20
CA ILE A 260 -1.12 -5.18 14.18
C ILE A 260 -0.36 -5.10 15.51
N ALA A 261 -0.27 -3.91 16.11
CA ALA A 261 0.40 -3.71 17.40
C ALA A 261 -0.46 -4.11 18.61
N GLY A 262 -1.67 -4.66 18.43
CA GLY A 262 -2.56 -5.15 19.51
C GLY A 262 -3.83 -4.33 19.74
N GLY A 263 -4.12 -3.37 18.85
CA GLY A 263 -5.39 -2.64 18.79
C GLY A 263 -5.71 -1.83 20.05
N VAL A 264 -7.01 -1.59 20.23
CA VAL A 264 -7.55 -0.79 21.32
C VAL A 264 -7.06 -1.24 22.71
N LYS A 265 -6.87 -2.56 22.88
CA LYS A 265 -6.52 -3.12 24.19
C LYS A 265 -5.03 -3.05 24.49
N ARG A 266 -4.17 -3.16 23.49
CA ARG A 266 -2.75 -3.41 23.73
C ARG A 266 -1.78 -2.50 22.96
N ALA A 267 -2.15 -1.90 21.84
CA ALA A 267 -1.19 -1.17 21.00
C ALA A 267 -0.34 -0.17 21.81
N CYS A 268 -0.96 0.79 22.51
CA CYS A 268 -0.22 1.77 23.33
C CYS A 268 0.58 1.12 24.45
N LEU A 269 0.01 0.13 25.13
CA LEU A 269 0.68 -0.57 26.24
C LEU A 269 1.90 -1.35 25.74
N ASN A 270 1.78 -2.05 24.61
CA ASN A 270 2.88 -2.79 24.01
C ASN A 270 4.09 -1.90 23.72
N TRP A 271 3.86 -0.77 23.05
CA TRP A 271 4.93 0.20 22.78
C TRP A 271 5.56 0.76 24.04
N GLN A 272 4.75 1.03 25.07
CA GLN A 272 5.25 1.58 26.33
C GLN A 272 6.00 0.54 27.16
N GLU A 273 5.44 -0.66 27.34
CA GLU A 273 6.05 -1.75 28.12
C GLU A 273 7.37 -2.23 27.51
N ALA A 274 7.50 -2.13 26.19
CA ALA A 274 8.77 -2.42 25.49
C ALA A 274 9.80 -1.28 25.59
N GLY A 275 9.48 -0.15 26.25
CA GLY A 275 10.38 1.00 26.32
C GLY A 275 10.62 1.71 24.98
N LEU A 276 9.72 1.54 24.02
CA LEU A 276 9.89 2.05 22.65
C LEU A 276 9.29 3.44 22.45
N MET A 277 8.54 3.98 23.41
CA MET A 277 8.00 5.35 23.35
C MET A 277 8.93 6.36 24.00
N ARG A 278 8.94 7.58 23.47
CA ARG A 278 9.59 8.74 24.12
C ARG A 278 8.82 9.17 25.37
N PRO A 279 9.43 10.00 26.26
CA PRO A 279 8.76 10.51 27.47
C PRO A 279 7.50 11.35 27.21
N ASP A 280 7.26 11.80 25.98
CA ASP A 280 6.02 12.48 25.58
C ASP A 280 4.86 11.51 25.36
N HIS A 281 5.14 10.20 25.25
CA HIS A 281 4.20 9.13 24.99
C HIS A 281 3.38 9.31 23.69
N VAL A 282 3.93 10.03 22.73
CA VAL A 282 3.40 10.23 21.38
C VAL A 282 4.39 9.73 20.34
N HIS A 283 5.65 10.17 20.47
CA HIS A 283 6.73 9.78 19.56
C HIS A 283 7.47 8.54 20.09
N PHE A 284 8.27 7.94 19.20
CA PHE A 284 8.99 6.70 19.50
C PHE A 284 10.49 6.96 19.64
N MET A 285 11.13 6.08 20.39
CA MET A 285 12.59 5.95 20.39
C MET A 285 13.06 5.45 19.02
N PRO A 286 14.34 5.62 18.64
CA PRO A 286 14.84 5.12 17.37
C PRO A 286 14.52 3.64 17.13
N ALA A 287 14.66 2.79 18.15
CA ALA A 287 14.32 1.36 18.06
C ALA A 287 12.81 1.13 17.79
N GLY A 288 11.93 1.99 18.31
CA GLY A 288 10.48 1.89 18.05
C GLY A 288 10.13 2.26 16.60
N TYR A 289 10.79 3.27 16.05
CA TYR A 289 10.63 3.60 14.63
C TYR A 289 11.26 2.56 13.71
N ALA A 290 12.41 1.99 14.09
CA ALA A 290 13.02 0.90 13.34
C ALA A 290 12.07 -0.32 13.27
N LEU A 291 11.51 -0.74 14.41
CA LEU A 291 10.53 -1.82 14.45
C LEU A 291 9.31 -1.55 13.57
N GLN A 292 8.76 -0.31 13.57
CA GLN A 292 7.66 0.06 12.68
C GLN A 292 8.08 -0.03 11.20
N GLY A 293 9.29 0.39 10.88
CA GLY A 293 9.85 0.28 9.53
C GLY A 293 10.05 -1.17 9.07
N GLU A 294 10.56 -2.03 9.96
CA GLU A 294 10.71 -3.47 9.71
C GLU A 294 9.34 -4.14 9.48
N LEU A 295 8.33 -3.78 10.27
CA LEU A 295 6.97 -4.29 10.10
C LEU A 295 6.36 -3.84 8.77
N LEU A 296 6.53 -2.58 8.36
CA LEU A 296 6.04 -2.13 7.07
C LEU A 296 6.74 -2.83 5.91
N TYR A 297 8.06 -3.00 6.00
CA TYR A 297 8.82 -3.78 5.03
C TYR A 297 8.31 -5.23 4.94
N GLU A 298 8.12 -5.90 6.08
CA GLU A 298 7.59 -7.26 6.13
C GLU A 298 6.21 -7.36 5.46
N ALA A 299 5.30 -6.43 5.75
CA ALA A 299 3.97 -6.40 5.15
C ALA A 299 4.03 -6.20 3.63
N ILE A 300 4.92 -5.32 3.14
CA ILE A 300 5.13 -5.10 1.70
C ILE A 300 5.65 -6.38 1.03
N VAL A 301 6.68 -7.03 1.60
CA VAL A 301 7.27 -8.24 1.01
C VAL A 301 6.28 -9.41 1.02
N LYS A 302 5.54 -9.61 2.11
CA LYS A 302 4.49 -10.64 2.17
C LYS A 302 3.44 -10.45 1.07
N THR A 303 2.98 -9.21 0.87
CA THR A 303 1.95 -8.91 -0.13
C THR A 303 2.50 -9.05 -1.55
N TYR A 304 3.75 -8.62 -1.79
CA TYR A 304 4.44 -8.86 -3.05
C TYR A 304 4.58 -10.36 -3.35
N ASN A 305 5.04 -11.16 -2.39
CA ASN A 305 5.18 -12.61 -2.56
C ASN A 305 3.82 -13.25 -2.89
N ALA A 306 2.77 -12.89 -2.17
CA ALA A 306 1.43 -13.36 -2.48
C ALA A 306 0.96 -12.97 -3.89
N TYR A 307 1.36 -11.79 -4.38
CA TYR A 307 1.06 -11.36 -5.75
C TYR A 307 1.76 -12.20 -6.81
N VAL A 308 3.05 -12.54 -6.61
CA VAL A 308 3.84 -13.30 -7.62
C VAL A 308 3.58 -14.80 -7.57
N GLU A 309 2.95 -15.33 -6.53
CA GLU A 309 2.54 -16.72 -6.39
C GLU A 309 1.20 -17.03 -7.08
N HIS A 310 0.42 -16.00 -7.43
CA HIS A 310 -0.90 -16.10 -8.08
C HIS A 310 -0.88 -15.59 -9.51
#